data_428abdc6f3cdbd52c679dd085660f212
#
_entry.id   428abdc6f3cdbd52c679dd085660f212
#
_cell.length_a   1.000
_cell.length_b   1.000
_cell.length_c   1.000
_cell.angle_alpha   90.00
_cell.angle_beta   90.00
_cell.angle_gamma   90.00
#
_symmetry.space_group_name_H-M   'P 1'
#
loop_
_entity.id
_entity.type
_entity.pdbx_description
1 polymer ?
#
loop_
_entity_poly.entity_id
_entity_poly.type
_entity_poly.pdbx_seq_one_letter_code
_entity_poly.pdbx_strand_id
1 'polypeptide(L)' 'MYKTILIDNITIRNVTDKIDKQIAEMEKQSFHLVTMSFLGTQRAVLVFKKGLKGSIM' A
#
# COMPACT_ATOMS: atom_id res chain seq x y z
N MET A 1 6.57 -0.87 -13.55
CA MET A 1 7.43 -1.01 -12.36
C MET A 1 6.57 -1.24 -11.13
N TYR A 2 6.92 -2.23 -10.35
CA TYR A 2 6.21 -2.55 -9.12
C TYR A 2 7.06 -2.20 -7.92
N LYS A 3 6.42 -1.84 -6.84
CA LYS A 3 7.10 -1.59 -5.59
C LYS A 3 6.35 -2.31 -4.47
N THR A 4 7.09 -3.08 -3.69
CA THR A 4 6.53 -3.82 -2.58
C THR A 4 6.90 -3.15 -1.26
N ILE A 5 5.91 -2.94 -0.42
CA ILE A 5 6.13 -2.29 0.87
C ILE A 5 5.63 -3.20 1.98
N LEU A 6 6.45 -3.38 2.98
CA LEU A 6 6.09 -4.14 4.17
C LEU A 6 5.72 -3.19 5.28
N ILE A 7 4.55 -3.40 5.86
CA ILE A 7 4.10 -2.64 7.02
C ILE A 7 4.06 -3.61 8.20
N ASP A 8 4.68 -3.22 9.30
CA ASP A 8 4.65 -4.06 10.50
C ASP A 8 4.05 -3.28 11.66
N ASN A 9 3.99 -3.90 12.82
CA ASN A 9 3.39 -3.33 14.01
C ASN A 9 1.94 -2.91 13.78
N ILE A 10 1.22 -3.70 13.01
CA ILE A 10 -0.18 -3.41 12.73
C ILE A 10 -1.03 -3.96 13.86
N THR A 11 -1.97 -3.16 14.33
CA THR A 11 -2.96 -3.62 15.30
C THR A 11 -4.34 -3.35 14.72
N ILE A 12 -5.35 -3.96 15.31
CA ILE A 12 -6.72 -3.73 14.89
C ILE A 12 -7.07 -2.25 14.92
N ARG A 13 -6.50 -1.52 15.86
CA ARG A 13 -6.82 -0.11 16.02
C ARG A 13 -6.16 0.79 14.98
N ASN A 14 -5.00 0.39 14.48
CA ASN A 14 -4.27 1.28 13.58
C ASN A 14 -4.13 0.74 12.17
N VAL A 15 -4.70 -0.42 11.87
CA VAL A 15 -4.49 -1.05 10.56
C VAL A 15 -4.98 -0.16 9.43
N THR A 16 -6.15 0.42 9.58
CA THR A 16 -6.70 1.28 8.54
C THR A 16 -5.85 2.53 8.35
N ASP A 17 -5.48 3.16 9.45
CA ASP A 17 -4.68 4.37 9.38
C ASP A 17 -3.32 4.13 8.74
N LYS A 18 -2.67 3.04 9.11
CA LYS A 18 -1.36 2.74 8.56
C LYS A 18 -1.42 2.45 7.07
N ILE A 19 -2.41 1.68 6.66
CA ILE A 19 -2.55 1.34 5.25
C ILE A 19 -2.93 2.57 4.44
N ASP A 20 -3.90 3.35 4.92
CA ASP A 20 -4.31 4.55 4.20
C ASP A 20 -3.17 5.55 4.06
N LYS A 21 -2.39 5.70 5.11
CA LYS A 21 -1.26 6.62 5.07
C LYS A 21 -0.25 6.18 4.03
N GLN A 22 0.03 4.88 3.98
CA GLN A 22 0.98 4.37 3.02
C GLN A 22 0.47 4.53 1.59
N ILE A 23 -0.80 4.27 1.37
CA ILE A 23 -1.39 4.43 0.05
C ILE A 23 -1.31 5.89 -0.39
N ALA A 24 -1.63 6.82 0.50
CA ALA A 24 -1.57 8.23 0.17
C ALA A 24 -0.16 8.68 -0.18
N GLU A 25 0.83 8.19 0.57
CA GLU A 25 2.22 8.51 0.28
C GLU A 25 2.64 8.01 -1.09
N MET A 26 2.22 6.80 -1.42
CA MET A 26 2.60 6.22 -2.71
C MET A 26 1.88 6.89 -3.86
N GLU A 27 0.65 7.32 -3.66
CA GLU A 27 -0.09 8.00 -4.71
C GLU A 27 0.54 9.34 -5.08
N LYS A 28 1.18 9.98 -4.13
CA LYS A 28 1.92 11.21 -4.43
C LYS A 28 3.07 10.96 -5.38
N GLN A 29 3.53 9.73 -5.46
CA GLN A 29 4.62 9.34 -6.34
C GLN A 29 4.13 8.62 -7.58
N SER A 30 2.84 8.68 -7.84
CA SER A 30 2.20 8.05 -9.00
C SER A 30 2.18 6.53 -8.92
N PHE A 31 2.26 5.99 -7.71
CA PHE A 31 2.09 4.57 -7.50
C PHE A 31 0.66 4.29 -7.08
N HIS A 32 0.11 3.20 -7.57
CA HIS A 32 -1.25 2.78 -7.25
C HIS A 32 -1.24 1.39 -6.64
N LEU A 33 -2.09 1.18 -5.65
CA LEU A 33 -2.18 -0.11 -4.99
C LEU A 33 -2.74 -1.16 -5.95
N VAL A 34 -2.01 -2.25 -6.08
CA VAL A 34 -2.43 -3.36 -6.92
C VAL A 34 -3.02 -4.46 -6.08
N THR A 35 -2.33 -4.82 -5.01
CA THR A 35 -2.79 -5.89 -4.15
C THR A 35 -2.20 -5.73 -2.77
N MET A 36 -2.78 -6.43 -1.82
CA MET A 36 -2.36 -6.38 -0.44
C MET A 36 -2.61 -7.73 0.19
N SER A 37 -1.68 -8.15 1.04
CA SER A 37 -1.83 -9.41 1.77
C SER A 37 -1.36 -9.22 3.20
N PHE A 38 -1.99 -9.94 4.12
CA PHE A 38 -1.55 -9.92 5.50
C PHE A 38 -0.64 -11.10 5.76
N LEU A 39 0.44 -10.84 6.49
CA LEU A 39 1.36 -11.88 6.93
C LEU A 39 1.23 -12.00 8.44
N GLY A 40 0.51 -13.02 8.87
CA GLY A 40 0.23 -13.16 10.28
C GLY A 40 -0.77 -12.12 10.73
N THR A 41 -0.64 -11.66 11.96
CA THR A 41 -1.61 -10.75 12.56
C THR A 41 -1.13 -9.31 12.69
N GLN A 42 0.14 -9.06 12.37
CA GLN A 42 0.72 -7.75 12.63
C GLN A 42 1.45 -7.16 11.43
N ARG A 43 1.45 -7.83 10.32
CA ARG A 43 2.19 -7.37 9.15
C ARG A 43 1.32 -7.44 7.90
N ALA A 44 1.62 -6.54 6.98
CA ALA A 44 0.94 -6.55 5.69
C ALA A 44 1.95 -6.22 4.60
N VAL A 45 1.75 -6.81 3.45
CA VAL A 45 2.56 -6.52 2.27
C VAL A 45 1.66 -5.85 1.25
N LEU A 46 2.07 -4.67 0.80
CA LEU A 46 1.33 -3.93 -0.20
C LEU A 46 2.17 -3.86 -1.47
N VAL A 47 1.56 -4.17 -2.58
CA VAL A 47 2.25 -4.08 -3.88
C VAL A 47 1.64 -2.95 -4.67
N PHE A 48 2.48 -2.04 -5.10
CA PHE A 48 2.08 -0.88 -5.88
C PHE A 48 2.67 -0.96 -7.28
N LYS A 49 1.97 -0.38 -8.21
CA LYS A 49 2.45 -0.28 -9.58
C LYS A 49 2.51 1.18 -9.96
N LYS A 50 3.63 1.60 -10.55
CA LYS A 50 3.73 2.95 -11.03
C LYS A 50 2.95 3.06 -12.33
N GLY A 51 2.10 4.08 -12.40
CA GLY A 51 1.29 4.30 -13.58
C GLY A 51 1.42 5.72 -14.07
N LEU A 52 1.04 5.92 -15.31
CA LEU A 52 0.98 7.25 -15.86
C LEU A 52 -0.31 7.90 -15.42
N LYS A 53 -0.21 9.16 -15.14
CA LYS A 53 -1.37 9.93 -14.74
C LYS A 53 -2.38 9.90 -15.88
N GLY A 54 -3.62 9.58 -15.56
CA GLY A 54 -4.66 9.53 -16.55
C GLY A 54 -4.73 8.25 -17.34
N SER A 55 -3.90 7.30 -17.05
CA SER A 55 -3.85 6.04 -17.79
C SER A 55 -4.80 5.01 -17.21
N ILE A 56 -5.87 5.41 -16.75
CA ILE A 56 -6.80 4.50 -16.14
C ILE A 56 -7.60 3.85 -17.14
N MET A 57 -7.48 3.38 -16.91
CA MET A 57 -8.34 3.17 -17.59
C MET A 57 -8.98 3.12 -17.28
#